data_531342d687864f8738e642a45a5f0533
#
_entry.id   531342d687864f8738e642a45a5f0533
#
_cell.length_a   1.000
_cell.length_b   1.000
_cell.length_c   1.000
_cell.angle_alpha   90.00
_cell.angle_beta   90.00
_cell.angle_gamma   90.00
#
_symmetry.space_group_name_H-M   'P 1'
#
loop_
_entity.id
_entity.type
_entity.pdbx_description
1 polymer ?
#
loop_
_entity_poly.entity_id
_entity_poly.type
_entity_poly.pdbx_seq_one_letter_code
_entity_poly.pdbx_strand_id
1 'polypeptide(L)'
;MTMLQVPRRLFRAVLGAGWCAASLGLTACGGGGSNPLDNPPNVSNPPGAVGRKLSYVYFQKCINPIFLKPLTIHQNGTTSTNTCAGSGCHDNTSGTGGAFRVVSSAQPVDLGNPANTPEVVRDSDMYKNFYSAQGEVVFGAPMQSRLLTKPMVLNVLHGGGLVFESAEDPNVKLIEYWIKHPMPTGQDEFSSAGNSMFTPADPETGTCNIE
;
A
#
# COMPACT_ATOMS: atom_id res chain seq x y z
N MET A 1 57.78 61.40 0.95
CA MET A 1 59.05 60.80 1.32
C MET A 1 58.72 59.46 1.93
N THR A 2 59.01 58.28 1.47
CA THR A 2 60.05 57.76 0.61
C THR A 2 59.52 56.45 0.05
N MET A 3 59.67 56.23 -1.26
CA MET A 3 59.41 54.93 -1.92
C MET A 3 60.38 53.84 -1.37
N LEU A 4 59.94 52.65 -1.36
CA LEU A 4 60.86 51.54 -1.65
C LEU A 4 60.13 50.41 -2.40
N GLN A 5 60.80 50.02 -3.49
CA GLN A 5 60.41 49.10 -4.52
C GLN A 5 60.66 47.61 -4.13
N VAL A 6 59.83 46.77 -4.67
CA VAL A 6 59.92 45.40 -5.27
C VAL A 6 61.29 44.68 -5.22
N PRO A 7 61.31 43.32 -5.09
CA PRO A 7 61.38 42.58 -6.36
C PRO A 7 60.50 41.31 -6.50
N ARG A 8 60.12 41.08 -7.76
CA ARG A 8 59.64 39.81 -8.33
C ARG A 8 60.75 38.72 -8.18
N ARG A 9 60.37 37.54 -7.75
CA ARG A 9 61.00 36.30 -8.19
C ARG A 9 59.98 35.26 -8.58
N LEU A 10 60.07 34.87 -9.85
CA LEU A 10 59.50 33.64 -10.44
C LEU A 10 60.06 32.41 -9.70
N PHE A 11 59.21 31.43 -9.49
CA PHE A 11 59.57 30.01 -9.56
C PHE A 11 58.37 29.12 -9.83
N ARG A 12 58.29 28.57 -11.02
CA ARG A 12 58.18 27.20 -11.48
C ARG A 12 57.02 26.36 -10.93
N ALA A 13 56.28 25.92 -11.92
CA ALA A 13 55.39 24.79 -12.03
C ALA A 13 55.78 23.54 -11.23
N VAL A 14 54.84 22.94 -10.54
CA VAL A 14 54.83 21.52 -10.24
C VAL A 14 53.48 20.95 -10.69
N LEU A 15 53.59 19.98 -11.55
CA LEU A 15 52.55 19.08 -12.05
C LEU A 15 51.89 18.32 -10.91
N GLY A 16 50.62 17.99 -11.12
CA GLY A 16 50.15 16.64 -10.84
C GLY A 16 49.31 16.49 -9.61
N ALA A 17 48.07 16.25 -9.83
CA ALA A 17 47.39 15.07 -9.35
C ALA A 17 45.87 15.24 -9.66
N GLY A 18 45.44 14.40 -10.54
CA GLY A 18 44.05 14.32 -10.89
C GLY A 18 43.19 13.92 -9.69
N TRP A 19 42.21 14.72 -9.40
CA TRP A 19 41.12 14.32 -8.55
C TRP A 19 40.08 13.61 -9.44
N CYS A 20 40.15 12.27 -9.42
CA CYS A 20 39.02 11.46 -9.84
C CYS A 20 37.88 11.74 -8.85
N ALA A 21 36.99 12.60 -9.23
CA ALA A 21 35.67 12.67 -8.59
C ALA A 21 34.97 11.37 -8.93
N ALA A 22 35.00 10.41 -8.00
CA ALA A 22 34.14 9.27 -8.00
C ALA A 22 32.70 9.79 -7.77
N SER A 23 31.99 10.03 -8.86
CA SER A 23 30.55 10.19 -8.84
C SER A 23 29.96 8.85 -8.40
N LEU A 24 29.65 8.73 -7.12
CA LEU A 24 28.75 7.72 -6.59
C LEU A 24 27.38 7.98 -7.24
N GLY A 25 27.14 7.28 -8.34
CA GLY A 25 25.82 7.18 -8.91
C GLY A 25 24.90 6.52 -7.89
N LEU A 26 24.11 7.32 -7.20
CA LEU A 26 22.91 6.86 -6.54
C LEU A 26 22.00 6.35 -7.65
N THR A 27 22.09 5.06 -7.97
CA THR A 27 21.03 4.37 -8.69
C THR A 27 19.82 4.37 -7.75
N ALA A 28 19.03 5.43 -7.83
CA ALA A 28 17.66 5.39 -7.33
C ALA A 28 17.00 4.18 -8.00
N CYS A 29 16.44 3.25 -7.23
CA CYS A 29 15.51 2.25 -7.71
C CYS A 29 14.30 3.00 -8.28
N GLY A 30 14.41 3.43 -9.53
CA GLY A 30 13.34 4.01 -10.29
C GLY A 30 12.42 2.89 -10.74
N GLY A 31 11.44 2.52 -9.92
CA GLY A 31 10.23 1.90 -10.42
C GLY A 31 9.53 2.92 -11.30
N GLY A 32 9.31 2.60 -12.58
CA GLY A 32 8.85 3.51 -13.62
C GLY A 32 7.39 3.92 -13.51
N GLY A 33 7.00 4.58 -12.44
CA GLY A 33 5.73 5.30 -12.35
C GLY A 33 6.00 6.80 -12.42
N SER A 34 5.16 7.55 -13.10
CA SER A 34 5.25 9.02 -13.18
C SER A 34 5.03 9.71 -11.83
N ASN A 35 4.48 9.00 -10.87
CA ASN A 35 4.26 9.41 -9.49
C ASN A 35 4.73 8.29 -8.56
N PRO A 36 5.70 8.53 -7.65
CA PRO A 36 6.16 7.51 -6.70
C PRO A 36 5.10 7.06 -5.70
N LEU A 37 3.94 7.71 -5.65
CA LEU A 37 2.80 7.36 -4.82
C LEU A 37 1.75 6.53 -5.58
N ASP A 38 1.89 6.38 -6.89
CA ASP A 38 0.99 5.55 -7.68
C ASP A 38 1.35 4.06 -7.53
N ASN A 39 0.33 3.22 -7.59
CA ASN A 39 0.55 1.80 -7.72
C ASN A 39 1.25 1.52 -9.06
N PRO A 40 2.15 0.52 -9.12
CA PRO A 40 2.80 0.16 -10.37
C PRO A 40 1.75 -0.24 -11.42
N PRO A 41 1.95 0.11 -12.70
CA PRO A 41 0.98 -0.18 -13.77
C PRO A 41 0.76 -1.69 -13.95
N ASN A 42 1.78 -2.48 -13.72
CA ASN A 42 1.72 -3.94 -13.79
C ASN A 42 2.29 -4.55 -12.51
N VAL A 43 1.52 -5.43 -11.88
CA VAL A 43 1.96 -6.18 -10.70
C VAL A 43 2.17 -7.63 -11.09
N SER A 44 3.42 -8.05 -11.17
CA SER A 44 3.78 -9.45 -11.37
C SER A 44 4.64 -9.95 -10.22
N ASN A 45 4.40 -11.18 -9.79
CA ASN A 45 5.32 -11.80 -8.86
C ASN A 45 6.55 -12.33 -9.63
N PRO A 46 7.75 -12.15 -9.10
CA PRO A 46 8.93 -12.80 -9.64
C PRO A 46 8.71 -14.33 -9.72
N PRO A 47 9.23 -15.01 -10.73
CA PRO A 47 9.22 -16.48 -10.77
C PRO A 47 9.85 -17.02 -9.49
N GLY A 48 9.15 -17.95 -8.81
CA GLY A 48 9.61 -18.51 -7.53
C GLY A 48 9.34 -17.67 -6.29
N ALA A 49 8.70 -16.52 -6.40
CA ALA A 49 8.16 -15.81 -5.25
C ALA A 49 7.01 -16.65 -4.66
N VAL A 50 7.35 -17.53 -3.73
CA VAL A 50 6.38 -18.30 -2.92
C VAL A 50 5.78 -17.36 -1.86
N GLY A 51 5.38 -16.16 -2.30
CA GLY A 51 4.69 -15.20 -1.47
C GLY A 51 3.30 -15.71 -1.16
N ARG A 52 2.93 -15.71 0.10
CA ARG A 52 1.53 -15.88 0.48
C ARG A 52 0.73 -14.79 -0.22
N LYS A 53 -0.42 -15.13 -0.75
CA LYS A 53 -1.37 -14.22 -1.39
C LYS A 53 -2.62 -14.16 -0.55
N LEU A 54 -3.31 -13.04 -0.59
CA LEU A 54 -4.64 -12.91 -0.04
C LEU A 54 -5.69 -13.10 -1.13
N SER A 55 -6.92 -13.46 -0.75
CA SER A 55 -8.01 -13.62 -1.72
C SER A 55 -8.42 -12.27 -2.30
N TYR A 56 -8.32 -12.13 -3.62
CA TYR A 56 -8.81 -10.96 -4.34
C TYR A 56 -10.35 -10.91 -4.37
N VAL A 57 -11.01 -12.06 -4.50
CA VAL A 57 -12.48 -12.13 -4.48
C VAL A 57 -13.03 -11.59 -3.16
N TYR A 58 -12.48 -12.07 -2.05
CA TYR A 58 -12.88 -11.59 -0.74
C TYR A 58 -12.57 -10.09 -0.57
N PHE A 59 -11.42 -9.65 -1.04
CA PHE A 59 -11.07 -8.23 -0.99
C PHE A 59 -12.10 -7.36 -1.68
N GLN A 60 -12.39 -7.62 -2.95
CA GLN A 60 -13.28 -6.74 -3.71
C GLN A 60 -14.71 -6.71 -3.17
N LYS A 61 -15.19 -7.83 -2.61
CA LYS A 61 -16.56 -7.94 -2.10
C LYS A 61 -16.70 -7.49 -0.65
N CYS A 62 -15.68 -7.71 0.18
CA CYS A 62 -15.80 -7.56 1.63
C CYS A 62 -14.91 -6.46 2.21
N ILE A 63 -13.72 -6.25 1.65
CA ILE A 63 -12.74 -5.31 2.21
C ILE A 63 -12.80 -3.94 1.54
N ASN A 64 -12.76 -3.89 0.21
CA ASN A 64 -12.80 -2.61 -0.51
C ASN A 64 -14.02 -1.74 -0.14
N PRO A 65 -15.24 -2.29 0.06
CA PRO A 65 -16.39 -1.50 0.51
C PRO A 65 -16.17 -0.79 1.86
N ILE A 66 -15.34 -1.34 2.75
CA ILE A 66 -15.00 -0.69 4.03
C ILE A 66 -14.25 0.63 3.78
N PHE A 67 -13.38 0.66 2.77
CA PHE A 67 -12.59 1.85 2.46
C PHE A 67 -13.41 2.97 1.82
N LEU A 68 -14.54 2.62 1.20
CA LEU A 68 -15.38 3.56 0.46
C LEU A 68 -16.57 4.08 1.26
N LYS A 69 -17.01 3.36 2.31
CA LYS A 69 -18.14 3.80 3.11
C LYS A 69 -17.75 4.88 4.12
N PRO A 70 -18.70 5.76 4.50
CA PRO A 70 -18.51 6.68 5.60
C PRO A 70 -18.22 5.94 6.92
N LEU A 71 -17.15 6.35 7.60
CA LEU A 71 -16.72 5.82 8.89
C LEU A 71 -16.64 6.97 9.89
N THR A 72 -16.98 6.69 11.15
CA THR A 72 -16.81 7.63 12.26
C THR A 72 -15.32 7.73 12.61
N ILE A 73 -14.84 8.94 12.83
CA ILE A 73 -13.45 9.24 13.17
C ILE A 73 -13.42 10.03 14.45
N HIS A 74 -12.66 9.56 15.44
CA HIS A 74 -12.41 10.25 16.69
C HIS A 74 -10.99 10.82 16.70
N GLN A 75 -10.86 12.14 16.77
CA GLN A 75 -9.58 12.83 16.75
C GLN A 75 -9.61 14.09 17.62
N ASN A 76 -8.63 14.24 18.51
CA ASN A 76 -8.48 15.43 19.37
C ASN A 76 -9.77 15.82 20.14
N GLY A 77 -10.53 14.83 20.62
CA GLY A 77 -11.78 15.03 21.35
C GLY A 77 -12.97 15.44 20.45
N THR A 78 -12.81 15.43 19.15
CA THR A 78 -13.89 15.68 18.18
C THR A 78 -14.25 14.43 17.43
N THR A 79 -15.49 14.38 16.93
CA THR A 79 -15.99 13.31 16.08
C THR A 79 -16.34 13.88 14.71
N SER A 80 -15.92 13.19 13.68
CA SER A 80 -16.21 13.54 12.28
C SER A 80 -16.54 12.27 11.48
N THR A 81 -16.93 12.44 10.24
CA THR A 81 -17.21 11.32 9.32
C THR A 81 -16.41 11.50 8.03
N ASN A 82 -15.71 10.47 7.61
CA ASN A 82 -15.00 10.44 6.32
C ASN A 82 -14.88 9.00 5.84
N THR A 83 -14.33 8.81 4.62
CA THR A 83 -13.99 7.50 4.07
C THR A 83 -12.47 7.32 4.08
N CYS A 84 -11.99 6.07 4.08
CA CYS A 84 -10.56 5.84 3.88
C CYS A 84 -10.08 6.41 2.54
N ALA A 85 -10.90 6.34 1.51
CA ALA A 85 -10.64 6.88 0.17
C ALA A 85 -10.85 8.40 0.07
N GLY A 86 -11.15 9.08 1.18
CA GLY A 86 -11.42 10.52 1.18
C GLY A 86 -10.20 11.36 0.82
N SER A 87 -10.47 12.54 0.23
CA SER A 87 -9.45 13.56 -0.01
C SER A 87 -8.76 13.95 1.30
N GLY A 88 -7.44 14.01 1.31
CA GLY A 88 -6.65 14.24 2.51
C GLY A 88 -6.41 13.00 3.39
N CYS A 89 -7.09 11.86 3.11
CA CYS A 89 -6.84 10.55 3.73
C CYS A 89 -6.01 9.67 2.79
N HIS A 90 -6.60 8.62 2.23
CA HIS A 90 -5.90 7.67 1.37
C HIS A 90 -6.32 7.73 -0.11
N ASP A 91 -7.01 8.79 -0.53
CA ASP A 91 -7.28 9.02 -1.96
C ASP A 91 -6.00 8.90 -2.78
N ASN A 92 -6.06 8.24 -3.94
CA ASN A 92 -4.89 7.94 -4.76
C ASN A 92 -4.24 9.16 -5.43
N THR A 93 -4.95 10.29 -5.51
CA THR A 93 -4.45 11.54 -6.14
C THR A 93 -4.13 12.62 -5.14
N SER A 94 -5.00 12.85 -4.16
CA SER A 94 -4.94 13.96 -3.21
C SER A 94 -4.67 13.52 -1.76
N GLY A 95 -4.61 12.21 -1.51
CA GLY A 95 -4.42 11.68 -0.16
C GLY A 95 -3.04 11.98 0.43
N THR A 96 -3.00 12.19 1.74
CA THR A 96 -1.76 12.41 2.51
C THR A 96 -1.40 11.22 3.41
N GLY A 97 -2.19 10.16 3.39
CA GLY A 97 -2.15 9.02 4.30
C GLY A 97 -1.02 8.01 4.09
N GLY A 98 0.11 8.39 3.49
CA GLY A 98 1.27 7.50 3.33
C GLY A 98 1.18 6.58 2.12
N ALA A 99 1.76 5.37 2.18
CA ALA A 99 1.85 4.45 1.04
C ALA A 99 0.52 3.77 0.70
N PHE A 100 -0.37 3.58 1.68
CA PHE A 100 -1.71 3.05 1.41
C PHE A 100 -2.52 4.04 0.57
N ARG A 101 -3.02 3.60 -0.57
CA ARG A 101 -3.80 4.41 -1.52
C ARG A 101 -5.04 3.67 -1.96
N VAL A 102 -6.13 4.42 -2.15
CA VAL A 102 -7.43 3.89 -2.56
C VAL A 102 -7.98 4.71 -3.71
N VAL A 103 -8.26 4.05 -4.83
CA VAL A 103 -9.02 4.61 -5.94
C VAL A 103 -10.48 4.52 -5.59
N SER A 104 -11.11 5.65 -5.29
CA SER A 104 -12.50 5.70 -4.80
C SER A 104 -13.54 5.28 -5.85
N SER A 105 -13.20 5.41 -7.14
CA SER A 105 -14.04 5.03 -8.28
C SER A 105 -13.88 3.57 -8.72
N ALA A 106 -13.03 2.78 -8.06
CA ALA A 106 -12.76 1.40 -8.42
C ALA A 106 -14.04 0.56 -8.43
N GLN A 107 -14.28 -0.14 -9.54
CA GLN A 107 -15.44 -1.01 -9.73
C GLN A 107 -15.04 -2.48 -9.57
N PRO A 108 -15.92 -3.32 -9.03
CA PRO A 108 -15.71 -4.75 -8.99
C PRO A 108 -15.44 -5.33 -10.38
N VAL A 109 -14.53 -6.29 -10.46
CA VAL A 109 -14.20 -6.99 -11.69
C VAL A 109 -14.85 -8.36 -11.69
N ASP A 110 -15.60 -8.69 -12.74
CA ASP A 110 -16.19 -10.02 -12.91
C ASP A 110 -15.12 -11.03 -13.32
N LEU A 111 -14.70 -11.88 -12.39
CA LEU A 111 -13.71 -12.94 -12.64
C LEU A 111 -14.31 -14.12 -13.41
N GLY A 112 -15.63 -14.22 -13.56
CA GLY A 112 -16.28 -15.23 -14.40
C GLY A 112 -16.25 -14.87 -15.89
N ASN A 113 -15.96 -13.63 -16.23
CA ASN A 113 -15.84 -13.20 -17.60
C ASN A 113 -14.46 -13.61 -18.17
N PRO A 114 -14.39 -14.47 -19.22
CA PRO A 114 -13.12 -14.95 -19.78
C PRO A 114 -12.25 -13.83 -20.39
N ALA A 115 -12.81 -12.65 -20.67
CA ALA A 115 -12.03 -11.50 -21.13
C ALA A 115 -11.22 -10.85 -19.99
N ASN A 116 -11.59 -11.08 -18.74
CA ASN A 116 -10.89 -10.60 -17.56
C ASN A 116 -9.78 -11.59 -17.15
N THR A 117 -8.76 -11.71 -17.99
CA THR A 117 -7.58 -12.51 -17.65
C THR A 117 -6.86 -11.96 -16.43
N PRO A 118 -6.03 -12.75 -15.72
CA PRO A 118 -5.25 -12.24 -14.58
C PRO A 118 -4.47 -10.94 -14.88
N GLU A 119 -3.95 -10.80 -16.10
CA GLU A 119 -3.24 -9.60 -16.54
C GLU A 119 -4.18 -8.39 -16.60
N VAL A 120 -5.35 -8.56 -17.22
CA VAL A 120 -6.38 -7.50 -17.33
C VAL A 120 -6.88 -7.08 -15.94
N VAL A 121 -7.09 -8.06 -15.05
CA VAL A 121 -7.52 -7.76 -13.67
C VAL A 121 -6.46 -6.96 -12.93
N ARG A 122 -5.17 -7.31 -13.08
CA ARG A 122 -4.06 -6.61 -12.42
C ARG A 122 -3.90 -5.16 -12.86
N ASP A 123 -4.38 -4.79 -14.03
CA ASP A 123 -4.39 -3.39 -14.51
C ASP A 123 -5.59 -2.58 -13.99
N SER A 124 -6.57 -3.24 -13.37
CA SER A 124 -7.78 -2.59 -12.88
C SER A 124 -7.53 -1.72 -11.64
N ASP A 125 -8.36 -0.69 -11.45
CA ASP A 125 -8.32 0.15 -10.25
C ASP A 125 -8.67 -0.64 -8.98
N MET A 126 -9.55 -1.64 -9.07
CA MET A 126 -9.85 -2.55 -7.96
C MET A 126 -8.62 -3.34 -7.54
N TYR A 127 -7.80 -3.79 -8.51
CA TYR A 127 -6.56 -4.49 -8.18
C TYR A 127 -5.49 -3.56 -7.59
N LYS A 128 -5.43 -2.29 -8.01
CA LYS A 128 -4.57 -1.29 -7.36
C LYS A 128 -4.93 -1.12 -5.90
N ASN A 129 -6.23 -1.07 -5.57
CA ASN A 129 -6.69 -1.02 -4.18
C ASN A 129 -6.30 -2.28 -3.40
N PHE A 130 -6.48 -3.46 -4.01
CA PHE A 130 -6.06 -4.73 -3.42
C PHE A 130 -4.56 -4.76 -3.14
N TYR A 131 -3.76 -4.41 -4.12
CA TYR A 131 -2.31 -4.40 -4.01
C TYR A 131 -1.82 -3.44 -2.92
N SER A 132 -2.38 -2.24 -2.89
CA SER A 132 -2.09 -1.21 -1.89
C SER A 132 -2.46 -1.68 -0.48
N ALA A 133 -3.64 -2.27 -0.30
CA ALA A 133 -4.07 -2.80 1.00
C ALA A 133 -3.20 -3.99 1.45
N GLN A 134 -2.86 -4.90 0.53
CA GLN A 134 -1.99 -6.04 0.84
C GLN A 134 -0.59 -5.60 1.27
N GLY A 135 -0.10 -4.46 0.77
CA GLY A 135 1.17 -3.86 1.20
C GLY A 135 1.23 -3.45 2.67
N GLU A 136 0.08 -3.24 3.29
CA GLU A 136 -0.03 -2.87 4.72
C GLU A 136 -0.34 -4.09 5.63
N VAL A 137 -0.18 -5.31 5.10
CA VAL A 137 -0.53 -6.56 5.79
C VAL A 137 0.71 -7.38 6.15
N VAL A 138 0.71 -7.92 7.36
CA VAL A 138 1.57 -9.04 7.78
C VAL A 138 0.74 -10.31 7.72
N PHE A 139 1.03 -11.19 6.76
CA PHE A 139 0.23 -12.39 6.49
C PHE A 139 0.07 -13.27 7.72
N GLY A 140 -1.15 -13.61 8.08
CA GLY A 140 -1.49 -14.41 9.25
C GLY A 140 -1.38 -13.69 10.60
N ALA A 141 -0.98 -12.39 10.60
CA ALA A 141 -0.80 -11.61 11.81
C ALA A 141 -1.54 -10.26 11.72
N PRO A 142 -2.87 -10.23 11.83
CA PRO A 142 -3.67 -9.02 11.64
C PRO A 142 -3.29 -7.91 12.62
N MET A 143 -3.03 -8.21 13.89
CA MET A 143 -2.64 -7.22 14.89
C MET A 143 -1.18 -6.74 14.77
N GLN A 144 -0.44 -7.20 13.77
CA GLN A 144 0.84 -6.65 13.35
C GLN A 144 0.72 -5.89 12.00
N SER A 145 -0.46 -5.95 11.37
CA SER A 145 -0.74 -5.34 10.08
C SER A 145 -1.14 -3.88 10.24
N ARG A 146 -0.47 -2.98 9.54
CA ARG A 146 -0.77 -1.54 9.60
C ARG A 146 -2.18 -1.23 9.12
N LEU A 147 -2.73 -2.07 8.27
CA LEU A 147 -4.12 -1.96 7.80
C LEU A 147 -5.13 -1.96 8.96
N LEU A 148 -4.81 -2.58 10.09
CA LEU A 148 -5.62 -2.57 11.32
C LEU A 148 -5.02 -1.71 12.43
N THR A 149 -3.72 -1.85 12.71
CA THR A 149 -3.13 -1.19 13.87
C THR A 149 -3.17 0.33 13.76
N LYS A 150 -3.09 0.90 12.55
CA LYS A 150 -3.20 2.35 12.35
C LYS A 150 -4.61 2.88 12.61
N PRO A 151 -5.69 2.42 11.95
CA PRO A 151 -7.03 2.94 12.21
C PRO A 151 -7.56 2.61 13.63
N MET A 152 -6.98 1.64 14.32
CA MET A 152 -7.24 1.33 15.74
C MET A 152 -6.31 2.10 16.69
N VAL A 153 -5.32 2.83 16.20
CA VAL A 153 -4.32 3.57 16.98
C VAL A 153 -3.60 2.68 18.00
N LEU A 154 -3.33 1.42 17.63
CA LEU A 154 -2.65 0.45 18.49
C LEU A 154 -1.13 0.64 18.44
N ASN A 155 -0.59 1.40 19.41
CA ASN A 155 0.85 1.69 19.54
C ASN A 155 1.48 2.35 18.29
N VAL A 156 0.66 2.93 17.42
CA VAL A 156 1.10 3.61 16.19
C VAL A 156 0.17 4.78 15.90
N LEU A 157 0.75 5.93 15.54
CA LEU A 157 -0.05 7.09 15.17
C LEU A 157 -0.76 6.87 13.83
N HIS A 158 -2.03 7.29 13.80
CA HIS A 158 -2.81 7.42 12.59
C HIS A 158 -3.23 8.88 12.42
N GLY A 159 -2.73 9.53 11.37
CA GLY A 159 -3.03 10.95 11.11
C GLY A 159 -4.53 11.24 10.92
N GLY A 160 -5.30 10.23 10.50
CA GLY A 160 -6.76 10.27 10.41
C GLY A 160 -7.50 10.03 11.74
N GLY A 161 -6.81 9.82 12.88
CA GLY A 161 -7.45 9.54 14.16
C GLY A 161 -7.87 8.08 14.35
N LEU A 162 -8.66 7.82 15.40
CA LEU A 162 -9.23 6.52 15.73
C LEU A 162 -10.48 6.28 14.86
N VAL A 163 -10.48 5.19 14.10
CA VAL A 163 -11.58 4.78 13.20
C VAL A 163 -12.29 3.54 13.74
N PHE A 164 -11.53 2.54 14.18
CA PHE A 164 -12.08 1.32 14.76
C PHE A 164 -11.79 1.28 16.25
N GLU A 165 -12.85 1.33 17.07
CA GLU A 165 -12.71 1.48 18.52
C GLU A 165 -12.31 0.16 19.21
N SER A 166 -12.59 -0.97 18.60
CA SER A 166 -12.31 -2.29 19.19
C SER A 166 -12.10 -3.38 18.13
N ALA A 167 -11.56 -4.50 18.57
CA ALA A 167 -11.45 -5.72 17.76
C ALA A 167 -12.83 -6.34 17.42
N GLU A 168 -13.88 -5.95 18.17
CA GLU A 168 -15.25 -6.44 17.94
C GLU A 168 -15.96 -5.68 16.82
N ASP A 169 -15.38 -4.61 16.29
CA ASP A 169 -15.93 -3.89 15.14
C ASP A 169 -16.10 -4.86 13.96
N PRO A 170 -17.29 -4.92 13.31
CA PRO A 170 -17.53 -5.81 12.19
C PRO A 170 -16.54 -5.63 11.03
N ASN A 171 -16.06 -4.40 10.80
CA ASN A 171 -15.05 -4.15 9.76
C ASN A 171 -13.69 -4.73 10.14
N VAL A 172 -13.33 -4.65 11.41
CA VAL A 172 -12.09 -5.25 11.94
C VAL A 172 -12.15 -6.76 11.76
N LYS A 173 -13.26 -7.41 12.12
CA LYS A 173 -13.45 -8.86 11.94
C LYS A 173 -13.30 -9.31 10.49
N LEU A 174 -13.88 -8.55 9.53
CA LEU A 174 -13.72 -8.84 8.11
C LEU A 174 -12.25 -8.73 7.65
N ILE A 175 -11.57 -7.67 8.05
CA ILE A 175 -10.16 -7.46 7.70
C ILE A 175 -9.27 -8.52 8.37
N GLU A 176 -9.50 -8.83 9.65
CA GLU A 176 -8.79 -9.88 10.36
C GLU A 176 -8.94 -11.23 9.68
N TYR A 177 -10.17 -11.59 9.33
CA TYR A 177 -10.44 -12.86 8.68
C TYR A 177 -9.69 -12.97 7.35
N TRP A 178 -9.73 -11.94 6.52
CA TRP A 178 -8.97 -11.88 5.28
C TRP A 178 -7.47 -12.10 5.48
N ILE A 179 -6.87 -11.43 6.47
CA ILE A 179 -5.44 -11.51 6.77
C ILE A 179 -5.05 -12.90 7.33
N LYS A 180 -5.93 -13.51 8.14
CA LYS A 180 -5.71 -14.82 8.77
C LYS A 180 -5.82 -15.98 7.77
N HIS A 181 -6.52 -15.78 6.65
CA HIS A 181 -6.79 -16.82 5.67
C HIS A 181 -6.13 -16.51 4.30
N PRO A 182 -4.79 -16.54 4.23
CA PRO A 182 -4.10 -16.39 2.96
C PRO A 182 -4.44 -17.56 2.04
N MET A 183 -4.32 -17.34 0.74
CA MET A 183 -4.55 -18.36 -0.29
C MET A 183 -3.68 -19.60 -0.03
N PRO A 184 -4.17 -20.79 -0.35
CA PRO A 184 -3.40 -22.04 -0.22
C PRO A 184 -2.05 -21.94 -0.94
N THR A 185 -1.06 -22.66 -0.43
CA THR A 185 0.28 -22.67 -1.01
C THR A 185 0.22 -23.08 -2.49
N GLY A 186 0.90 -22.31 -3.33
CA GLY A 186 0.93 -22.55 -4.78
C GLY A 186 -0.27 -22.00 -5.56
N GLN A 187 -1.21 -21.35 -4.86
CA GLN A 187 -2.34 -20.67 -5.49
C GLN A 187 -2.08 -19.17 -5.60
N ASP A 188 -2.59 -18.54 -6.65
CA ASP A 188 -2.57 -17.09 -6.79
C ASP A 188 -3.78 -16.44 -6.10
N GLU A 189 -3.83 -15.12 -6.14
CA GLU A 189 -4.89 -14.32 -5.53
C GLU A 189 -6.28 -14.49 -6.16
N PHE A 190 -6.36 -15.05 -7.37
CA PHE A 190 -7.60 -15.24 -8.13
C PHE A 190 -8.16 -16.65 -8.04
N SER A 191 -7.38 -17.58 -7.48
CA SER A 191 -7.75 -19.01 -7.48
C SER A 191 -9.04 -19.26 -6.69
N SER A 192 -9.96 -19.98 -7.31
CA SER A 192 -11.19 -20.45 -6.65
C SER A 192 -10.93 -21.51 -5.56
N ALA A 193 -9.73 -22.10 -5.51
CA ALA A 193 -9.34 -23.07 -4.48
C ALA A 193 -9.41 -22.49 -3.06
N GLY A 194 -9.28 -21.15 -2.92
CA GLY A 194 -9.42 -20.46 -1.65
C GLY A 194 -10.86 -20.13 -1.24
N ASN A 195 -11.83 -20.22 -2.15
CA ASN A 195 -13.20 -19.74 -1.89
C ASN A 195 -13.89 -20.48 -0.73
N SER A 196 -13.59 -21.76 -0.54
CA SER A 196 -14.14 -22.55 0.58
C SER A 196 -13.78 -22.01 1.96
N MET A 197 -12.71 -21.21 2.08
CA MET A 197 -12.34 -20.54 3.33
C MET A 197 -13.32 -19.42 3.72
N PHE A 198 -14.10 -18.92 2.76
CA PHE A 198 -14.97 -17.75 2.90
C PHE A 198 -16.45 -18.11 2.72
N THR A 199 -16.78 -19.37 2.62
CA THR A 199 -18.16 -19.89 2.48
C THR A 199 -18.43 -20.98 3.50
N PRO A 200 -19.64 -21.00 4.13
CA PRO A 200 -20.69 -19.99 4.04
C PRO A 200 -20.31 -18.66 4.72
N ALA A 201 -21.02 -17.59 4.35
CA ALA A 201 -20.87 -16.31 5.02
C ALA A 201 -21.27 -16.42 6.50
N ASP A 202 -20.44 -15.89 7.38
CA ASP A 202 -20.67 -15.83 8.82
C ASP A 202 -20.11 -14.52 9.39
N PRO A 203 -20.96 -13.51 9.58
CA PRO A 203 -20.51 -12.20 10.08
C PRO A 203 -19.96 -12.23 11.52
N GLU A 204 -20.25 -13.25 12.32
CA GLU A 204 -19.71 -13.37 13.67
C GLU A 204 -18.23 -13.76 13.66
N THR A 205 -17.82 -14.58 12.70
CA THR A 205 -16.41 -14.97 12.50
C THR A 205 -15.65 -14.03 11.58
N GLY A 206 -16.34 -13.10 10.92
CA GLY A 206 -15.74 -12.15 9.97
C GLY A 206 -15.78 -12.63 8.51
N THR A 207 -16.42 -13.75 8.19
CA THR A 207 -16.64 -14.13 6.79
C THR A 207 -17.79 -13.32 6.19
N CYS A 208 -17.63 -12.86 4.96
CA CYS A 208 -18.72 -12.26 4.21
C CYS A 208 -19.04 -13.07 2.95
N ASN A 209 -20.21 -12.83 2.36
CA ASN A 209 -20.60 -13.52 1.14
C ASN A 209 -19.71 -13.09 -0.04
N ILE A 210 -19.00 -14.04 -0.63
CA ILE A 210 -18.14 -13.84 -1.81
C ILE A 210 -18.80 -14.36 -3.10
N GLU A 211 -19.99 -14.95 -3.04
CA GLU A 211 -20.78 -15.44 -4.17
C GLU A 211 -21.49 -14.31 -4.94
#